data_fdd9b36dbf3e5b9db48c3f3cec2a9de9
#
_entry.id   fdd9b36dbf3e5b9db48c3f3cec2a9de9
#
_cell.length_a   1.000
_cell.length_b   1.000
_cell.length_c   1.000
_cell.angle_alpha   90.00
_cell.angle_beta   90.00
_cell.angle_gamma   90.00
#
_symmetry.space_group_name_H-M   'P 1'
#
loop_
_entity.id
_entity.type
_entity.pdbx_description
1 polymer ?
#
loop_
_entity_poly.entity_id
_entity_poly.type
_entity_poly.pdbx_seq_one_letter_code
_entity_poly.pdbx_strand_id
1 'polypeptide(L)'
;MAAPTDRFHPCEAEKLAGTYLELMLQARRNDALRCIQEAIARGASLSDIYLKVLQPVMYETGRLWQINAIDIAVEHYITAATQLTMAHIFPHALSKKRTGKKMVGGCLGSELHQLGLHMLCDLFESEGWDTYFMGAATPGKSFLTVVSDQHPDLLCISVTMQRGVPEARETIELLRAKLGADCPKILVGGLPFILSPGLAAAVGADGTGTDGAQAVALATQLTS
;
A
#
# COMPACT_ATOMS: atom_id res chain seq x y z
N MET A 1 -32.17 8.92 -14.73
CA MET A 1 -30.82 8.91 -14.14
C MET A 1 -29.99 7.88 -14.90
N ALA A 2 -29.08 8.33 -15.77
CA ALA A 2 -28.21 7.43 -16.52
C ALA A 2 -27.13 6.89 -15.58
N ALA A 3 -26.87 5.58 -15.64
CA ALA A 3 -25.78 4.95 -14.92
C ALA A 3 -24.43 5.53 -15.38
N PRO A 4 -23.46 5.72 -14.48
CA PRO A 4 -22.12 6.16 -14.87
C PRO A 4 -21.41 4.97 -15.56
N THR A 5 -21.43 4.98 -16.88
CA THR A 5 -20.75 3.99 -17.74
C THR A 5 -19.47 4.58 -18.31
N ASP A 6 -18.61 5.12 -17.47
CA ASP A 6 -17.24 5.36 -17.92
C ASP A 6 -16.29 4.88 -16.81
N ARG A 7 -16.11 3.55 -16.75
CA ARG A 7 -15.05 2.96 -15.94
C ARG A 7 -13.75 3.30 -16.64
N PHE A 8 -12.81 3.90 -15.91
CA PHE A 8 -11.44 4.13 -16.35
C PHE A 8 -10.87 2.86 -16.98
N HIS A 9 -10.72 2.89 -18.32
CA HIS A 9 -10.47 1.70 -19.10
C HIS A 9 -9.02 1.21 -18.90
N PRO A 10 -8.72 -0.11 -18.82
CA PRO A 10 -7.37 -0.62 -18.65
C PRO A 10 -6.35 -0.03 -19.64
N CYS A 11 -6.71 0.12 -20.90
CA CYS A 11 -5.85 0.75 -21.93
C CYS A 11 -5.54 2.23 -21.63
N GLU A 12 -6.44 2.96 -20.99
CA GLU A 12 -6.19 4.35 -20.54
C GLU A 12 -5.24 4.36 -19.34
N ALA A 13 -5.39 3.41 -18.43
CA ALA A 13 -4.50 3.26 -17.28
C ALA A 13 -3.06 2.95 -17.72
N GLU A 14 -2.87 2.03 -18.66
CA GLU A 14 -1.55 1.71 -19.21
C GLU A 14 -0.89 2.91 -19.91
N LYS A 15 -1.65 3.64 -20.72
CA LYS A 15 -1.16 4.86 -21.38
C LYS A 15 -0.77 5.93 -20.36
N LEU A 16 -1.61 6.12 -19.34
CA LEU A 16 -1.34 7.08 -18.27
C LEU A 16 -0.10 6.68 -17.47
N ALA A 17 0.07 5.39 -17.16
CA ALA A 17 1.26 4.88 -16.48
C ALA A 17 2.54 5.14 -17.29
N GLY A 18 2.51 4.87 -18.60
CA GLY A 18 3.62 5.17 -19.51
C GLY A 18 3.94 6.67 -19.54
N THR A 19 2.94 7.52 -19.74
CA THR A 19 3.11 8.98 -19.73
C THR A 19 3.66 9.49 -18.40
N TYR A 20 3.13 8.99 -17.28
CA TYR A 20 3.59 9.36 -15.94
C TYR A 20 5.07 9.00 -15.74
N LEU A 21 5.46 7.77 -16.10
CA LEU A 21 6.86 7.32 -15.99
C LEU A 21 7.80 8.16 -16.88
N GLU A 22 7.43 8.41 -18.12
CA GLU A 22 8.22 9.25 -19.03
C GLU A 22 8.45 10.66 -18.47
N LEU A 23 7.40 11.29 -17.94
CA LEU A 23 7.50 12.62 -17.33
C LEU A 23 8.37 12.59 -16.07
N MET A 24 8.27 11.55 -15.25
CA MET A 24 9.11 11.37 -14.08
C MET A 24 10.58 11.18 -14.43
N LEU A 25 10.89 10.36 -15.45
CA LEU A 25 12.25 10.19 -15.97
C LEU A 25 12.86 11.49 -16.54
N GLN A 26 12.01 12.42 -17.01
CA GLN A 26 12.40 13.76 -17.46
C GLN A 26 12.44 14.80 -16.33
N ALA A 27 12.25 14.41 -15.06
CA ALA A 27 12.13 15.29 -13.90
C ALA A 27 10.96 16.30 -13.98
N ARG A 28 9.91 15.99 -14.73
CA ARG A 28 8.72 16.84 -14.96
C ARG A 28 7.57 16.47 -14.02
N ARG A 29 7.85 16.41 -12.70
CA ARG A 29 6.88 15.94 -11.70
C ARG A 29 5.54 16.71 -11.69
N ASN A 30 5.57 18.02 -11.99
CA ASN A 30 4.35 18.84 -12.00
C ASN A 30 3.43 18.48 -13.18
N ASP A 31 4.01 18.12 -14.32
CA ASP A 31 3.25 17.65 -15.48
C ASP A 31 2.70 16.26 -15.23
N ALA A 32 3.49 15.37 -14.61
CA ALA A 32 3.05 14.06 -14.19
C ALA A 32 1.88 14.12 -13.19
N LEU A 33 1.97 14.98 -12.17
CA LEU A 33 0.86 15.22 -11.24
C LEU A 33 -0.40 15.71 -11.96
N ARG A 34 -0.26 16.64 -12.91
CA ARG A 34 -1.39 17.16 -13.68
C ARG A 34 -2.10 16.07 -14.47
N CYS A 35 -1.36 15.18 -15.12
CA CYS A 35 -1.96 14.04 -15.84
C CYS A 35 -2.81 13.14 -14.92
N ILE A 36 -2.37 12.90 -13.69
CA ILE A 36 -3.14 12.14 -12.70
C ILE A 36 -4.40 12.91 -12.27
N GLN A 37 -4.27 14.21 -11.97
CA GLN A 37 -5.41 15.04 -11.58
C GLN A 37 -6.47 15.11 -12.68
N GLU A 38 -6.06 15.22 -13.96
CA GLU A 38 -6.95 15.16 -15.10
C GLU A 38 -7.67 13.81 -15.24
N ALA A 39 -7.01 12.70 -14.95
CA ALA A 39 -7.63 11.39 -14.95
C ALA A 39 -8.70 11.27 -13.84
N ILE A 40 -8.41 11.76 -12.63
CA ILE A 40 -9.38 11.83 -11.53
C ILE A 40 -10.57 12.72 -11.91
N ALA A 41 -10.33 13.88 -12.51
CA ALA A 41 -11.40 14.78 -12.96
C ALA A 41 -12.30 14.13 -14.03
N ARG A 42 -11.80 13.15 -14.79
CA ARG A 42 -12.57 12.33 -15.73
C ARG A 42 -13.23 11.09 -15.09
N GLY A 43 -13.10 10.90 -13.78
CA GLY A 43 -13.78 9.86 -13.04
C GLY A 43 -12.93 8.63 -12.68
N ALA A 44 -11.59 8.67 -12.88
CA ALA A 44 -10.71 7.62 -12.36
C ALA A 44 -10.78 7.59 -10.83
N SER A 45 -10.98 6.41 -10.25
CA SER A 45 -10.99 6.24 -8.80
C SER A 45 -9.56 6.27 -8.22
N LEU A 46 -9.44 6.53 -6.90
CA LEU A 46 -8.15 6.41 -6.22
C LEU A 46 -7.55 5.01 -6.40
N SER A 47 -8.37 3.97 -6.28
CA SER A 47 -7.96 2.59 -6.48
C SER A 47 -7.43 2.34 -7.90
N ASP A 48 -8.07 2.90 -8.94
CA ASP A 48 -7.58 2.79 -10.31
C ASP A 48 -6.21 3.46 -10.47
N ILE A 49 -6.07 4.68 -9.95
CA ILE A 49 -4.78 5.42 -10.02
C ILE A 49 -3.69 4.65 -9.26
N TYR A 50 -3.96 4.19 -8.04
CA TYR A 50 -2.95 3.50 -7.24
C TYR A 50 -2.56 2.15 -7.84
N LEU A 51 -3.53 1.30 -8.16
CA LEU A 51 -3.27 -0.08 -8.54
C LEU A 51 -2.93 -0.26 -10.03
N LYS A 52 -3.47 0.61 -10.90
CA LYS A 52 -3.29 0.46 -12.36
C LYS A 52 -2.30 1.46 -12.96
N VAL A 53 -1.91 2.51 -12.22
CA VAL A 53 -0.98 3.53 -12.70
C VAL A 53 0.27 3.60 -11.83
N LEU A 54 0.14 4.04 -10.56
CA LEU A 54 1.32 4.31 -9.73
C LEU A 54 2.07 3.04 -9.32
N GLN A 55 1.37 1.97 -8.94
CA GLN A 55 2.00 0.71 -8.55
C GLN A 55 2.81 0.08 -9.71
N PRO A 56 2.27 -0.07 -10.95
CA PRO A 56 3.05 -0.53 -12.09
C PRO A 56 4.25 0.36 -12.42
N VAL A 57 4.10 1.68 -12.32
CA VAL A 57 5.22 2.63 -12.52
C VAL A 57 6.32 2.39 -11.50
N MET A 58 5.98 2.18 -10.22
CA MET A 58 7.00 1.93 -9.19
C MET A 58 7.69 0.58 -9.38
N TYR A 59 6.97 -0.46 -9.83
CA TYR A 59 7.59 -1.74 -10.19
C TYR A 59 8.55 -1.59 -11.36
N GLU A 60 8.16 -0.85 -12.40
CA GLU A 60 9.03 -0.60 -13.56
C GLU A 60 10.23 0.28 -13.18
N THR A 61 10.04 1.28 -12.32
CA THR A 61 11.15 2.10 -11.79
C THR A 61 12.16 1.23 -11.03
N GLY A 62 11.70 0.33 -10.17
CA GLY A 62 12.56 -0.62 -9.47
C GLY A 62 13.28 -1.57 -10.43
N ARG A 63 12.60 -2.07 -11.47
CA ARG A 63 13.19 -2.92 -12.51
C ARG A 63 14.28 -2.18 -13.30
N LEU A 64 14.01 -0.93 -13.72
CA LEU A 64 14.98 -0.10 -14.44
C LEU A 64 16.25 0.14 -13.62
N TRP A 65 16.10 0.38 -12.32
CA TRP A 65 17.24 0.49 -11.40
C TRP A 65 18.00 -0.85 -11.30
N GLN A 66 17.32 -1.97 -11.12
CA GLN A 66 17.97 -3.30 -11.00
C GLN A 66 18.80 -3.68 -12.20
N ILE A 67 18.38 -3.27 -13.41
CA ILE A 67 19.14 -3.51 -14.64
C ILE A 67 20.14 -2.38 -14.99
N ASN A 68 20.36 -1.43 -14.07
CA ASN A 68 21.21 -0.25 -14.24
C ASN A 68 20.83 0.65 -15.44
N ALA A 69 19.53 0.68 -15.83
CA ALA A 69 19.03 1.60 -16.85
C ALA A 69 18.81 3.01 -16.29
N ILE A 70 18.62 3.13 -15.00
CA ILE A 70 18.58 4.40 -14.24
C ILE A 70 19.47 4.31 -13.00
N ASP A 71 19.96 5.47 -12.55
CA ASP A 71 20.69 5.58 -11.29
C ASP A 71 19.75 5.51 -10.08
N ILE A 72 20.27 5.10 -8.92
CA ILE A 72 19.53 5.08 -7.65
C ILE A 72 18.95 6.45 -7.28
N ALA A 73 19.62 7.54 -7.62
CA ALA A 73 19.12 8.89 -7.36
C ALA A 73 17.86 9.21 -8.17
N VAL A 74 17.75 8.65 -9.39
CA VAL A 74 16.54 8.77 -10.24
C VAL A 74 15.38 7.95 -9.62
N GLU A 75 15.66 6.73 -9.17
CA GLU A 75 14.67 5.90 -8.45
C GLU A 75 14.14 6.65 -7.22
N HIS A 76 15.03 7.19 -6.38
CA HIS A 76 14.63 7.96 -5.18
C HIS A 76 13.83 9.21 -5.52
N TYR A 77 14.20 9.92 -6.60
CA TYR A 77 13.44 11.06 -7.08
C TYR A 77 12.02 10.66 -7.48
N ILE A 78 11.86 9.59 -8.27
CA ILE A 78 10.55 9.09 -8.72
C ILE A 78 9.71 8.65 -7.52
N THR A 79 10.29 7.93 -6.57
CA THR A 79 9.62 7.50 -5.34
C THR A 79 9.12 8.69 -4.53
N ALA A 80 9.96 9.69 -4.27
CA ALA A 80 9.56 10.89 -3.52
C ALA A 80 8.50 11.72 -4.26
N ALA A 81 8.63 11.87 -5.58
CA ALA A 81 7.65 12.59 -6.40
C ALA A 81 6.30 11.84 -6.46
N THR A 82 6.32 10.50 -6.45
CA THR A 82 5.09 9.68 -6.39
C THR A 82 4.40 9.83 -5.03
N GLN A 83 5.14 9.86 -3.91
CA GLN A 83 4.56 10.16 -2.60
C GLN A 83 3.89 11.54 -2.57
N LEU A 84 4.51 12.54 -3.17
CA LEU A 84 3.91 13.87 -3.30
C LEU A 84 2.63 13.82 -4.15
N THR A 85 2.62 13.07 -5.25
CA THR A 85 1.42 12.87 -6.07
C THR A 85 0.31 12.24 -5.24
N MET A 86 0.58 11.19 -4.46
CA MET A 86 -0.39 10.57 -3.55
C MET A 86 -0.98 11.59 -2.57
N ALA A 87 -0.13 12.38 -1.92
CA ALA A 87 -0.58 13.42 -0.97
C ALA A 87 -1.51 14.48 -1.61
N HIS A 88 -1.32 14.79 -2.90
CA HIS A 88 -2.18 15.74 -3.61
C HIS A 88 -3.53 15.15 -4.04
N ILE A 89 -3.61 13.85 -4.31
CA ILE A 89 -4.84 13.22 -4.79
C ILE A 89 -5.67 12.60 -3.67
N PHE A 90 -5.06 12.21 -2.57
CA PHE A 90 -5.73 11.56 -1.44
C PHE A 90 -6.94 12.34 -0.90
N PRO A 91 -6.93 13.67 -0.70
CA PRO A 91 -8.09 14.40 -0.20
C PRO A 91 -9.35 14.24 -1.06
N HIS A 92 -9.20 13.96 -2.35
CA HIS A 92 -10.33 13.75 -3.26
C HIS A 92 -11.02 12.39 -3.09
N ALA A 93 -10.39 11.46 -2.37
CA ALA A 93 -10.91 10.10 -2.16
C ALA A 93 -11.72 9.93 -0.86
N LEU A 94 -11.67 10.90 0.05
CA LEU A 94 -12.31 10.82 1.36
C LEU A 94 -13.80 11.15 1.27
N SER A 95 -14.59 10.29 0.64
CA SER A 95 -16.02 10.49 0.45
C SER A 95 -16.92 9.51 1.21
N LYS A 96 -16.39 8.39 1.71
CA LYS A 96 -17.18 7.36 2.39
C LYS A 96 -17.40 7.68 3.87
N LYS A 97 -18.57 7.28 4.38
CA LYS A 97 -18.88 7.36 5.81
C LYS A 97 -17.90 6.49 6.59
N ARG A 98 -17.39 7.00 7.72
CA ARG A 98 -16.52 6.25 8.63
C ARG A 98 -17.19 4.96 9.11
N THR A 99 -16.43 3.87 9.09
CA THR A 99 -16.89 2.55 9.55
C THR A 99 -16.75 2.37 11.06
N GLY A 100 -15.91 3.18 11.70
CA GLY A 100 -15.48 3.02 13.09
C GLY A 100 -14.37 1.98 13.27
N LYS A 101 -13.91 1.32 12.19
CA LYS A 101 -12.80 0.38 12.23
C LYS A 101 -11.47 1.10 12.06
N LYS A 102 -10.44 0.55 12.71
CA LYS A 102 -9.08 1.09 12.68
C LYS A 102 -8.09 0.06 12.15
N MET A 103 -7.19 0.50 11.25
CA MET A 103 -6.06 -0.27 10.76
C MET A 103 -4.74 0.38 11.17
N VAL A 104 -3.79 -0.42 11.66
CA VAL A 104 -2.40 -0.03 11.86
C VAL A 104 -1.56 -0.68 10.78
N GLY A 105 -0.65 0.07 10.15
CA GLY A 105 0.24 -0.45 9.12
C GLY A 105 1.69 -0.03 9.32
N GLY A 106 2.65 -0.96 9.18
CA GLY A 106 4.08 -0.67 9.30
C GLY A 106 4.95 -1.58 8.42
N CYS A 107 6.09 -1.04 7.97
CA CYS A 107 7.13 -1.80 7.29
C CYS A 107 8.13 -2.32 8.32
N LEU A 108 8.25 -3.64 8.42
CA LEU A 108 8.93 -4.30 9.52
C LEU A 108 10.47 -4.27 9.39
N GLY A 109 11.13 -4.10 10.53
CA GLY A 109 12.58 -4.23 10.67
C GLY A 109 13.34 -3.17 9.87
N SER A 110 14.18 -3.58 8.94
CA SER A 110 14.93 -2.69 8.05
C SER A 110 14.24 -2.43 6.70
N GLU A 111 12.93 -2.70 6.57
CA GLU A 111 12.19 -2.55 5.33
C GLU A 111 11.93 -1.07 5.02
N LEU A 112 12.45 -0.61 3.89
CA LEU A 112 12.33 0.78 3.43
C LEU A 112 11.24 0.97 2.34
N HIS A 113 10.74 -0.12 1.72
CA HIS A 113 9.75 -0.07 0.66
C HIS A 113 8.35 0.21 1.22
N GLN A 114 8.17 1.45 1.67
CA GLN A 114 6.93 1.85 2.38
C GLN A 114 5.77 2.27 1.46
N LEU A 115 6.05 2.57 0.18
CA LEU A 115 5.07 3.20 -0.71
C LEU A 115 3.83 2.33 -0.93
N GLY A 116 4.02 1.02 -1.11
CA GLY A 116 2.90 0.08 -1.27
C GLY A 116 2.00 0.01 -0.04
N LEU A 117 2.58 0.03 1.16
CA LEU A 117 1.82 0.06 2.40
C LEU A 117 1.12 1.41 2.61
N HIS A 118 1.76 2.52 2.22
CA HIS A 118 1.12 3.84 2.26
C HIS A 118 -0.10 3.89 1.32
N MET A 119 0.03 3.39 0.08
CA MET A 119 -1.12 3.23 -0.83
C MET A 119 -2.23 2.39 -0.20
N LEU A 120 -1.89 1.32 0.49
CA LEU A 120 -2.86 0.47 1.18
C LEU A 120 -3.59 1.24 2.29
N CYS A 121 -2.89 2.01 3.12
CA CYS A 121 -3.51 2.88 4.13
C CYS A 121 -4.52 3.84 3.50
N ASP A 122 -4.14 4.53 2.43
CA ASP A 122 -5.03 5.45 1.72
C ASP A 122 -6.26 4.74 1.13
N LEU A 123 -6.11 3.50 0.64
CA LEU A 123 -7.25 2.69 0.18
C LEU A 123 -8.19 2.35 1.33
N PHE A 124 -7.70 1.98 2.50
CA PHE A 124 -8.51 1.77 3.70
C PHE A 124 -9.25 3.04 4.13
N GLU A 125 -8.56 4.19 4.13
CA GLU A 125 -9.19 5.49 4.42
C GLU A 125 -10.32 5.80 3.43
N SER A 126 -10.12 5.54 2.14
CA SER A 126 -11.14 5.75 1.11
C SER A 126 -12.36 4.83 1.30
N GLU A 127 -12.21 3.71 1.99
CA GLU A 127 -13.28 2.79 2.39
C GLU A 127 -13.90 3.14 3.76
N GLY A 128 -13.45 4.22 4.39
CA GLY A 128 -14.00 4.75 5.64
C GLY A 128 -13.37 4.19 6.91
N TRP A 129 -12.24 3.51 6.82
CA TRP A 129 -11.46 3.11 8.00
C TRP A 129 -10.65 4.28 8.55
N ASP A 130 -10.29 4.24 9.82
CA ASP A 130 -9.23 5.07 10.38
C ASP A 130 -7.90 4.33 10.24
N THR A 131 -6.84 5.00 9.76
CA THR A 131 -5.54 4.36 9.58
C THR A 131 -4.44 5.02 10.41
N TYR A 132 -3.52 4.19 10.90
CA TYR A 132 -2.30 4.63 11.58
C TYR A 132 -1.10 4.06 10.82
N PHE A 133 -0.46 4.89 10.00
CA PHE A 133 0.70 4.52 9.21
C PHE A 133 1.99 4.76 9.99
N MET A 134 2.71 3.69 10.36
CA MET A 134 3.97 3.77 11.10
C MET A 134 5.18 4.08 10.22
N GLY A 135 5.05 3.94 8.89
CA GLY A 135 6.14 4.19 7.96
C GLY A 135 7.10 3.02 7.80
N ALA A 136 8.32 3.36 7.33
CA ALA A 136 9.41 2.44 7.07
C ALA A 136 10.21 2.10 8.34
N ALA A 137 11.02 1.04 8.25
CA ALA A 137 12.02 0.66 9.25
C ALA A 137 11.48 0.56 10.69
N THR A 138 10.29 0.01 10.86
CA THR A 138 9.63 -0.11 12.18
C THR A 138 10.10 -1.37 12.90
N PRO A 139 10.75 -1.28 14.05
CA PRO A 139 11.16 -2.44 14.85
C PRO A 139 9.97 -3.30 15.31
N GLY A 140 10.10 -4.63 15.33
CA GLY A 140 9.03 -5.55 15.74
C GLY A 140 8.40 -5.22 17.10
N LYS A 141 9.19 -4.77 18.08
CA LYS A 141 8.68 -4.34 19.40
C LYS A 141 7.76 -3.12 19.33
N SER A 142 7.96 -2.21 18.38
CA SER A 142 7.13 -1.02 18.19
C SER A 142 5.72 -1.39 17.74
N PHE A 143 5.56 -2.49 17.01
CA PHE A 143 4.23 -3.00 16.65
C PHE A 143 3.40 -3.35 17.88
N LEU A 144 4.01 -4.00 18.88
CA LEU A 144 3.31 -4.31 20.13
C LEU A 144 2.87 -3.04 20.86
N THR A 145 3.76 -2.05 20.98
CA THR A 145 3.42 -0.77 21.63
C THR A 145 2.25 -0.08 20.91
N VAL A 146 2.36 0.10 19.59
CA VAL A 146 1.34 0.83 18.82
C VAL A 146 0.00 0.06 18.81
N VAL A 147 0.02 -1.26 18.67
CA VAL A 147 -1.21 -2.08 18.73
C VAL A 147 -1.86 -1.95 20.11
N SER A 148 -1.08 -2.00 21.19
CA SER A 148 -1.58 -1.81 22.55
C SER A 148 -2.18 -0.42 22.80
N ASP A 149 -1.62 0.62 22.19
CA ASP A 149 -2.08 2.01 22.38
C ASP A 149 -3.27 2.35 21.46
N GLN A 150 -3.27 1.84 20.24
CA GLN A 150 -4.26 2.18 19.21
C GLN A 150 -5.49 1.28 19.20
N HIS A 151 -5.41 0.06 19.76
CA HIS A 151 -6.47 -0.95 19.76
C HIS A 151 -7.10 -1.13 18.36
N PRO A 152 -6.32 -1.46 17.32
CA PRO A 152 -6.84 -1.58 15.97
C PRO A 152 -7.63 -2.89 15.78
N ASP A 153 -8.56 -2.90 14.82
CA ASP A 153 -9.23 -4.12 14.35
C ASP A 153 -8.31 -4.95 13.44
N LEU A 154 -7.38 -4.26 12.77
CA LEU A 154 -6.49 -4.85 11.78
C LEU A 154 -5.05 -4.32 11.93
N LEU A 155 -4.09 -5.22 11.85
CA LEU A 155 -2.66 -4.91 11.68
C LEU A 155 -2.19 -5.37 10.31
N CYS A 156 -1.56 -4.47 9.54
CA CYS A 156 -0.90 -4.77 8.28
C CYS A 156 0.62 -4.67 8.42
N ILE A 157 1.34 -5.77 8.18
CA ILE A 157 2.81 -5.83 8.23
C ILE A 157 3.35 -5.98 6.82
N SER A 158 4.18 -5.03 6.37
CA SER A 158 4.82 -5.08 5.05
C SER A 158 6.26 -5.57 5.15
N VAL A 159 6.57 -6.57 4.32
CA VAL A 159 7.91 -7.14 4.15
C VAL A 159 8.14 -7.40 2.67
N THR A 160 8.99 -6.64 2.03
CA THR A 160 9.28 -6.78 0.59
C THR A 160 10.46 -7.71 0.32
N MET A 161 11.38 -7.79 1.26
CA MET A 161 12.58 -8.62 1.12
C MET A 161 12.43 -9.95 1.85
N GLN A 162 12.79 -11.08 1.19
CA GLN A 162 12.71 -12.43 1.76
C GLN A 162 13.39 -12.56 3.14
N ARG A 163 14.49 -11.85 3.36
CA ARG A 163 15.23 -11.83 4.63
C ARG A 163 14.42 -11.29 5.82
N GLY A 164 13.35 -10.53 5.60
CA GLY A 164 12.48 -10.01 6.66
C GLY A 164 11.37 -10.99 7.11
N VAL A 165 11.17 -12.09 6.39
CA VAL A 165 10.11 -13.07 6.72
C VAL A 165 10.28 -13.72 8.10
N PRO A 166 11.49 -14.12 8.55
CA PRO A 166 11.68 -14.62 9.90
C PRO A 166 11.27 -13.61 10.98
N GLU A 167 11.65 -12.34 10.82
CA GLU A 167 11.28 -11.26 11.75
C GLU A 167 9.76 -11.02 11.78
N ALA A 168 9.05 -11.19 10.64
CA ALA A 168 7.60 -11.12 10.60
C ALA A 168 6.97 -12.22 11.46
N ARG A 169 7.47 -13.45 11.39
CA ARG A 169 7.02 -14.56 12.23
C ARG A 169 7.22 -14.24 13.72
N GLU A 170 8.44 -13.85 14.10
CA GLU A 170 8.78 -13.52 15.50
C GLU A 170 7.90 -12.39 16.05
N THR A 171 7.64 -11.37 15.21
CA THR A 171 6.78 -10.23 15.58
C THR A 171 5.33 -10.69 15.79
N ILE A 172 4.79 -11.54 14.90
CA ILE A 172 3.42 -12.05 15.02
C ILE A 172 3.30 -12.97 16.25
N GLU A 173 4.26 -13.85 16.48
CA GLU A 173 4.30 -14.71 17.67
C GLU A 173 4.32 -13.87 18.96
N LEU A 174 5.13 -12.80 18.99
CA LEU A 174 5.19 -11.87 20.12
C LEU A 174 3.83 -11.20 20.38
N LEU A 175 3.18 -10.69 19.32
CA LEU A 175 1.85 -10.06 19.41
C LEU A 175 0.80 -11.04 19.93
N ARG A 176 0.72 -12.24 19.35
CA ARG A 176 -0.22 -13.29 19.76
C ARG A 176 0.00 -13.70 21.22
N ALA A 177 1.25 -13.87 21.64
CA ALA A 177 1.59 -14.26 23.02
C ALA A 177 1.28 -13.17 24.05
N LYS A 178 1.45 -11.89 23.69
CA LYS A 178 1.27 -10.76 24.64
C LYS A 178 -0.17 -10.25 24.70
N LEU A 179 -0.89 -10.27 23.59
CA LEU A 179 -2.25 -9.70 23.50
C LEU A 179 -3.34 -10.78 23.61
N GLY A 180 -3.04 -12.04 23.33
CA GLY A 180 -4.01 -13.13 23.45
C GLY A 180 -5.27 -12.85 22.63
N ALA A 181 -6.42 -12.76 23.30
CA ALA A 181 -7.71 -12.52 22.68
C ALA A 181 -7.85 -11.06 22.12
N ASP A 182 -7.08 -10.13 22.65
CA ASP A 182 -7.09 -8.72 22.20
C ASP A 182 -6.17 -8.47 21.01
N CYS A 183 -5.54 -9.52 20.47
CA CYS A 183 -4.70 -9.40 19.29
C CYS A 183 -5.57 -9.14 18.05
N PRO A 184 -5.30 -8.05 17.30
CA PRO A 184 -6.07 -7.75 16.10
C PRO A 184 -5.90 -8.84 15.04
N LYS A 185 -6.73 -8.80 13.99
CA LYS A 185 -6.45 -9.56 12.78
C LYS A 185 -5.16 -9.06 12.14
N ILE A 186 -4.35 -9.97 11.61
CA ILE A 186 -3.03 -9.64 11.06
C ILE A 186 -2.98 -10.03 9.59
N LEU A 187 -2.78 -9.05 8.71
CA LEU A 187 -2.41 -9.28 7.31
C LEU A 187 -0.91 -9.01 7.12
N VAL A 188 -0.29 -9.86 6.32
CA VAL A 188 1.08 -9.63 5.85
C VAL A 188 1.05 -9.35 4.36
N GLY A 189 1.97 -8.51 3.89
CA GLY A 189 2.10 -8.15 2.47
C GLY A 189 3.55 -7.97 2.05
N GLY A 190 3.73 -7.80 0.75
CA GLY A 190 5.01 -7.68 0.07
C GLY A 190 5.34 -8.91 -0.77
N LEU A 191 6.37 -8.78 -1.60
CA LEU A 191 6.68 -9.74 -2.67
C LEU A 191 6.79 -11.20 -2.21
N PRO A 192 7.43 -11.55 -1.08
CA PRO A 192 7.53 -12.93 -0.60
C PRO A 192 6.16 -13.61 -0.42
N PHE A 193 5.18 -12.88 0.10
CA PHE A 193 3.84 -13.40 0.37
C PHE A 193 2.99 -13.53 -0.89
N ILE A 194 3.24 -12.67 -1.90
CA ILE A 194 2.58 -12.77 -3.21
C ILE A 194 3.11 -13.99 -3.98
N LEU A 195 4.42 -14.24 -3.94
CA LEU A 195 5.06 -15.32 -4.68
C LEU A 195 4.91 -16.71 -4.05
N SER A 196 4.63 -16.78 -2.75
CA SER A 196 4.58 -18.04 -2.01
C SER A 196 3.22 -18.21 -1.31
N PRO A 197 2.22 -18.82 -1.98
CA PRO A 197 0.95 -19.15 -1.37
C PRO A 197 1.16 -19.97 -0.09
N GLY A 198 0.48 -19.60 0.98
CA GLY A 198 0.62 -20.28 2.29
C GLY A 198 1.71 -19.71 3.20
N LEU A 199 2.62 -18.86 2.72
CA LEU A 199 3.64 -18.24 3.57
C LEU A 199 3.02 -17.35 4.66
N ALA A 200 1.91 -16.67 4.37
CA ALA A 200 1.15 -15.88 5.36
C ALA A 200 0.71 -16.75 6.56
N ALA A 201 0.11 -17.90 6.29
CA ALA A 201 -0.27 -18.86 7.32
C ALA A 201 0.96 -19.41 8.06
N ALA A 202 2.05 -19.68 7.35
CA ALA A 202 3.29 -20.20 7.94
C ALA A 202 3.96 -19.22 8.91
N VAL A 203 3.77 -17.91 8.78
CA VAL A 203 4.23 -16.90 9.74
C VAL A 203 3.18 -16.57 10.82
N GLY A 204 2.00 -17.20 10.82
CA GLY A 204 0.95 -17.01 11.82
C GLY A 204 0.02 -15.82 11.54
N ALA A 205 0.04 -15.27 10.32
CA ALA A 205 -0.89 -14.21 9.89
C ALA A 205 -2.27 -14.79 9.52
N ASP A 206 -3.30 -13.96 9.60
CA ASP A 206 -4.67 -14.32 9.22
C ASP A 206 -4.87 -14.30 7.69
N GLY A 207 -3.95 -13.68 6.94
CA GLY A 207 -3.98 -13.69 5.48
C GLY A 207 -3.01 -12.74 4.81
N THR A 208 -3.12 -12.71 3.47
CA THR A 208 -2.40 -11.77 2.59
C THR A 208 -3.29 -11.41 1.40
N GLY A 209 -3.12 -10.22 0.85
CA GLY A 209 -3.72 -9.81 -0.42
C GLY A 209 -2.66 -9.74 -1.51
N THR A 210 -3.01 -10.09 -2.75
CA THR A 210 -2.11 -9.93 -3.90
C THR A 210 -2.00 -8.48 -4.36
N ASP A 211 -3.00 -7.66 -3.99
CA ASP A 211 -3.04 -6.22 -4.19
C ASP A 211 -3.85 -5.52 -3.08
N GLY A 212 -3.90 -4.19 -3.12
CA GLY A 212 -4.59 -3.39 -2.12
C GLY A 212 -6.11 -3.62 -2.09
N ALA A 213 -6.75 -3.88 -3.23
CA ALA A 213 -8.20 -4.11 -3.28
C ALA A 213 -8.57 -5.45 -2.63
N GLN A 214 -7.81 -6.51 -2.89
CA GLN A 214 -7.98 -7.80 -2.23
C GLN A 214 -7.69 -7.72 -0.73
N ALA A 215 -6.67 -6.96 -0.32
CA ALA A 215 -6.35 -6.78 1.09
C ALA A 215 -7.51 -6.09 1.84
N VAL A 216 -8.11 -5.04 1.28
CA VAL A 216 -9.29 -4.37 1.86
C VAL A 216 -10.50 -5.31 1.95
N ALA A 217 -10.78 -6.07 0.88
CA ALA A 217 -11.88 -7.03 0.87
C ALA A 217 -11.70 -8.12 1.93
N LEU A 218 -10.49 -8.69 2.03
CA LEU A 218 -10.16 -9.70 3.02
C LEU A 218 -10.27 -9.15 4.46
N ALA A 219 -9.73 -7.96 4.71
CA ALA A 219 -9.82 -7.29 6.00
C ALA A 219 -11.27 -7.09 6.43
N THR A 220 -12.15 -6.67 5.50
CA THR A 220 -13.58 -6.50 5.78
C THR A 220 -14.24 -7.81 6.21
N GLN A 221 -13.88 -8.93 5.58
CA GLN A 221 -14.37 -10.27 5.96
C GLN A 221 -13.87 -10.72 7.33
N LEU A 222 -12.58 -10.48 7.62
CA LEU A 222 -11.96 -10.94 8.87
C LEU A 222 -12.42 -10.16 10.11
N THR A 223 -12.90 -8.94 9.91
CA THR A 223 -13.30 -8.01 11.00
C THR A 223 -14.81 -7.77 11.07
N SER A 224 -15.61 -8.58 10.35
CA SER A 224 -17.09 -8.52 10.34
C SER A 224 -17.70 -8.99 11.63
#